data_5754a5256ddff2c912c6f0df69a5955b
#
_entry.id   5754a5256ddff2c912c6f0df69a5955b
#
_cell.length_a   1.000
_cell.length_b   1.000
_cell.length_c   1.000
_cell.angle_alpha   90.00
_cell.angle_beta   90.00
_cell.angle_gamma   90.00
#
_symmetry.space_group_name_H-M   'P 1'
#
loop_
_entity.id
_entity.type
_entity.pdbx_description
1 polymer ?
#
loop_
_entity_poly.entity_id
_entity_poly.type
_entity_poly.pdbx_seq_one_letter_code
_entity_poly.pdbx_strand_id
1 'polypeptide(L)'
;MIEVVDLFSGAGGLTFGFQNTIKNNKFVSRNDFNIRFANEFNHDAAEAFRQNYPRVTMIEEDIANIDEHFLKSKGISSKRVDLVIGGPPCQSFSTVGKRQYDKRAKMYREYRRILSFIQPKMFVFENVYGLLTMKNEQNGPIIRNVKESFNDLSSFGEASGYDVYTKLINAKDFGVPQNRERVFLIGIRKDLKIKFEWTFPEETTLNNEITLRDAISDLPILGNNEQKNNYICEPRTEYQALLRGNQTELLNHVSRNHGERLQKIMRALGEGQGKNDINRMVEDGILDKDLYLTSGYN
;
A
#
# COMPACT_ATOMS: atom_id res chain seq x y z
N MET A 1 21.86 11.52 6.83
CA MET A 1 20.59 10.80 7.10
C MET A 1 19.51 11.51 6.30
N ILE A 2 18.65 10.77 5.59
CA ILE A 2 17.55 11.30 4.77
C ILE A 2 16.35 11.46 5.68
N GLU A 3 15.84 12.68 5.82
CA GLU A 3 14.67 13.00 6.66
C GLU A 3 13.37 12.71 5.90
N VAL A 4 12.55 11.83 6.44
CA VAL A 4 11.33 11.28 5.79
C VAL A 4 10.08 11.61 6.59
N VAL A 5 8.99 11.88 5.89
CA VAL A 5 7.62 11.98 6.43
C VAL A 5 6.75 10.94 5.73
N ASP A 6 5.97 10.17 6.49
CA ASP A 6 5.03 9.18 5.97
C ASP A 6 3.58 9.64 6.18
N LEU A 7 2.88 9.93 5.08
CA LEU A 7 1.49 10.40 5.11
C LEU A 7 0.55 9.24 4.72
N PHE A 8 -0.59 9.13 5.40
CA PHE A 8 -1.52 8.01 5.21
C PHE A 8 -0.82 6.67 5.45
N SER A 9 -0.03 6.62 6.51
CA SER A 9 0.97 5.57 6.74
C SER A 9 0.37 4.17 6.99
N GLY A 10 -0.92 4.10 7.37
CA GLY A 10 -1.50 2.84 7.83
C GLY A 10 -0.70 2.26 8.99
N ALA A 11 -0.47 0.95 8.96
CA ALA A 11 0.40 0.26 9.93
C ALA A 11 1.90 0.39 9.64
N GLY A 12 2.31 1.20 8.65
CA GLY A 12 3.71 1.51 8.36
C GLY A 12 4.37 0.64 7.28
N GLY A 13 3.61 0.20 6.27
CA GLY A 13 4.16 -0.63 5.20
C GLY A 13 5.23 0.07 4.37
N LEU A 14 5.03 1.33 3.96
CA LEU A 14 6.06 2.12 3.26
C LEU A 14 7.24 2.42 4.19
N THR A 15 6.98 2.85 5.42
CA THR A 15 8.01 3.04 6.46
C THR A 15 8.90 1.81 6.60
N PHE A 16 8.32 0.59 6.63
CA PHE A 16 9.09 -0.66 6.71
C PHE A 16 10.08 -0.80 5.55
N GLY A 17 9.64 -0.56 4.32
CA GLY A 17 10.48 -0.65 3.14
C GLY A 17 11.66 0.34 3.12
N PHE A 18 11.47 1.54 3.68
CA PHE A 18 12.54 2.54 3.80
C PHE A 18 13.49 2.26 4.97
N GLN A 19 12.99 1.72 6.07
CA GLN A 19 13.82 1.46 7.26
C GLN A 19 14.51 0.10 7.26
N ASN A 20 14.17 -0.81 6.34
CA ASN A 20 14.74 -2.15 6.32
C ASN A 20 15.30 -2.53 4.94
N THR A 21 16.22 -3.45 4.96
CA THR A 21 16.75 -4.14 3.77
C THR A 21 16.93 -5.62 4.10
N ILE A 22 17.02 -6.46 3.07
CA ILE A 22 17.30 -7.89 3.25
C ILE A 22 18.80 -8.11 3.03
N LYS A 23 19.47 -8.72 4.04
CA LYS A 23 20.86 -9.19 3.95
C LYS A 23 20.94 -10.59 4.57
N ASN A 24 21.56 -11.54 3.84
CA ASN A 24 21.72 -12.93 4.28
C ASN A 24 20.39 -13.54 4.77
N ASN A 25 19.34 -13.36 3.98
CA ASN A 25 17.96 -13.80 4.28
C ASN A 25 17.41 -13.34 5.63
N LYS A 26 17.75 -12.10 6.04
CA LYS A 26 17.22 -11.46 7.26
C LYS A 26 16.91 -10.00 6.99
N PHE A 27 15.86 -9.49 7.63
CA PHE A 27 15.60 -8.06 7.67
C PHE A 27 16.64 -7.37 8.57
N VAL A 28 17.31 -6.38 8.00
CA VAL A 28 18.33 -5.57 8.68
C VAL A 28 17.92 -4.10 8.59
N SER A 29 17.95 -3.39 9.72
CA SER A 29 17.63 -1.98 9.77
C SER A 29 18.62 -1.15 8.97
N ARG A 30 18.11 -0.17 8.22
CA ARG A 30 18.86 0.87 7.51
C ARG A 30 18.99 2.09 8.39
N ASN A 31 20.17 2.70 8.39
CA ASN A 31 20.45 3.91 9.17
C ASN A 31 20.51 5.18 8.31
N ASP A 32 20.21 5.06 7.02
CA ASP A 32 20.25 6.17 6.05
C ASP A 32 18.94 6.97 6.01
N PHE A 33 17.82 6.41 6.51
CA PHE A 33 16.52 7.08 6.59
C PHE A 33 16.09 7.32 8.04
N ASN A 34 15.59 8.52 8.30
CA ASN A 34 15.01 8.92 9.58
C ASN A 34 13.55 9.34 9.37
N ILE A 35 12.59 8.55 9.87
CA ILE A 35 11.17 8.92 9.81
C ILE A 35 10.88 9.95 10.90
N ARG A 36 10.67 11.21 10.51
CA ARG A 36 10.40 12.33 11.43
C ARG A 36 9.05 12.22 12.10
N PHE A 37 8.04 11.92 11.30
CA PHE A 37 6.69 11.60 11.77
C PHE A 37 5.95 10.79 10.71
N ALA A 38 4.91 10.11 11.16
CA ALA A 38 3.90 9.49 10.33
C ALA A 38 2.52 10.06 10.66
N ASN A 39 1.64 10.14 9.66
CA ASN A 39 0.25 10.55 9.87
C ASN A 39 -0.70 9.45 9.42
N GLU A 40 -1.65 9.11 10.29
CA GLU A 40 -2.73 8.18 10.01
C GLU A 40 -3.99 8.63 10.78
N PHE A 41 -5.14 8.57 10.12
CA PHE A 41 -6.43 8.96 10.71
C PHE A 41 -7.10 7.80 11.46
N ASN A 42 -6.92 6.57 10.99
CA ASN A 42 -7.54 5.40 11.58
C ASN A 42 -6.82 5.00 12.88
N HIS A 43 -7.54 4.96 14.00
CA HIS A 43 -7.00 4.64 15.31
C HIS A 43 -6.27 3.29 15.36
N ASP A 44 -6.90 2.22 14.84
CA ASP A 44 -6.32 0.86 14.91
C ASP A 44 -5.03 0.75 14.09
N ALA A 45 -4.99 1.42 12.93
CA ALA A 45 -3.80 1.46 12.09
C ALA A 45 -2.69 2.31 12.73
N ALA A 46 -3.03 3.46 13.33
CA ALA A 46 -2.09 4.32 14.05
C ALA A 46 -1.51 3.60 15.28
N GLU A 47 -2.32 2.82 15.99
CA GLU A 47 -1.85 2.02 17.12
C GLU A 47 -0.91 0.90 16.67
N ALA A 48 -1.24 0.19 15.59
CA ALA A 48 -0.34 -0.79 14.99
C ALA A 48 0.99 -0.15 14.55
N PHE A 49 0.95 1.07 13.99
CA PHE A 49 2.15 1.81 13.64
C PHE A 49 3.00 2.14 14.86
N ARG A 50 2.42 2.64 15.96
CA ARG A 50 3.14 2.95 17.22
C ARG A 50 3.85 1.73 17.79
N GLN A 51 3.21 0.56 17.73
CA GLN A 51 3.80 -0.69 18.20
C GLN A 51 4.99 -1.12 17.32
N ASN A 52 4.88 -0.96 16.00
CA ASN A 52 5.93 -1.32 15.06
C ASN A 52 7.10 -0.32 15.08
N TYR A 53 6.81 0.97 15.30
CA TYR A 53 7.78 2.08 15.20
C TYR A 53 7.72 3.01 16.42
N PRO A 54 8.04 2.52 17.64
CA PRO A 54 7.85 3.27 18.89
C PRO A 54 8.70 4.55 18.99
N ARG A 55 9.70 4.71 18.12
CA ARG A 55 10.56 5.91 18.07
C ARG A 55 10.08 6.98 17.11
N VAL A 56 9.08 6.67 16.28
CA VAL A 56 8.52 7.60 15.29
C VAL A 56 7.33 8.32 15.90
N THR A 57 7.27 9.64 15.75
CA THR A 57 6.10 10.41 16.17
C THR A 57 4.92 10.08 15.26
N MET A 58 3.87 9.47 15.83
CA MET A 58 2.61 9.23 15.13
C MET A 58 1.65 10.39 15.39
N ILE A 59 1.20 11.03 14.32
CA ILE A 59 0.17 12.07 14.30
C ILE A 59 -1.13 11.40 13.88
N GLU A 60 -1.98 11.08 14.88
CA GLU A 60 -3.30 10.49 14.67
C GLU A 60 -4.32 11.63 14.48
N GLU A 61 -4.42 12.10 13.24
CA GLU A 61 -5.24 13.26 12.90
C GLU A 61 -5.70 13.17 11.43
N ASP A 62 -6.86 13.77 11.13
CA ASP A 62 -7.27 13.97 9.74
C ASP A 62 -6.25 14.89 9.05
N ILE A 63 -5.74 14.46 7.91
CA ILE A 63 -4.77 15.21 7.12
C ILE A 63 -5.26 16.63 6.81
N ALA A 64 -6.58 16.86 6.71
CA ALA A 64 -7.18 18.16 6.46
C ALA A 64 -6.93 19.15 7.59
N ASN A 65 -6.73 18.67 8.83
CA ASN A 65 -6.44 19.48 10.01
C ASN A 65 -4.94 19.78 10.20
N ILE A 66 -4.09 19.15 9.42
CA ILE A 66 -2.63 19.37 9.47
C ILE A 66 -2.28 20.55 8.57
N ASP A 67 -2.16 21.71 9.13
CA ASP A 67 -1.73 22.93 8.44
C ASP A 67 -0.24 23.25 8.67
N GLU A 68 0.24 24.34 8.07
CA GLU A 68 1.62 24.79 8.23
C GLU A 68 1.96 25.15 9.68
N HIS A 69 1.01 25.75 10.41
CA HIS A 69 1.20 26.12 11.82
C HIS A 69 1.36 24.87 12.69
N PHE A 70 0.49 23.88 12.47
CA PHE A 70 0.59 22.57 13.12
C PHE A 70 1.97 21.91 12.86
N LEU A 71 2.42 21.87 11.62
CA LEU A 71 3.73 21.29 11.27
C LEU A 71 4.89 22.04 11.94
N LYS A 72 4.85 23.37 11.95
CA LYS A 72 5.85 24.21 12.65
C LYS A 72 5.86 23.95 14.15
N SER A 73 4.69 23.77 14.80
CA SER A 73 4.60 23.43 16.23
C SER A 73 5.25 22.08 16.56
N LYS A 74 5.34 21.18 15.59
CA LYS A 74 6.03 19.88 15.68
C LYS A 74 7.51 19.94 15.25
N GLY A 75 8.06 21.13 15.05
CA GLY A 75 9.45 21.34 14.62
C GLY A 75 9.72 20.99 13.15
N ILE A 76 8.66 20.90 12.34
CA ILE A 76 8.74 20.61 10.92
C ILE A 76 8.62 21.92 10.15
N SER A 77 9.68 22.30 9.47
CA SER A 77 9.69 23.51 8.64
C SER A 77 10.03 23.16 7.19
N SER A 78 9.65 24.06 6.30
CA SER A 78 9.93 23.95 4.88
C SER A 78 11.40 23.59 4.60
N LYS A 79 11.64 22.69 3.64
CA LYS A 79 12.95 22.26 3.14
C LYS A 79 13.85 21.51 4.15
N ARG A 80 13.33 21.14 5.32
CA ARG A 80 14.02 20.29 6.31
C ARG A 80 13.70 18.79 6.20
N VAL A 81 12.76 18.44 5.36
CA VAL A 81 12.39 17.07 5.01
C VAL A 81 12.93 16.79 3.61
N ASP A 82 13.60 15.67 3.45
CA ASP A 82 14.17 15.31 2.16
C ASP A 82 13.14 14.55 1.30
N LEU A 83 12.34 13.72 1.94
CA LEU A 83 11.41 12.80 1.27
C LEU A 83 10.04 12.77 1.97
N VAL A 84 8.97 12.89 1.21
CA VAL A 84 7.61 12.56 1.66
C VAL A 84 7.16 11.30 0.95
N ILE A 85 6.75 10.29 1.71
CA ILE A 85 6.13 9.06 1.19
C ILE A 85 4.68 9.02 1.59
N GLY A 86 3.84 8.28 0.84
CA GLY A 86 2.46 8.07 1.25
C GLY A 86 1.57 7.44 0.19
N GLY A 87 0.54 6.75 0.67
CA GLY A 87 -0.49 6.12 -0.15
C GLY A 87 -1.88 6.63 0.23
N PRO A 88 -2.31 7.83 -0.21
CA PRO A 88 -3.61 8.35 0.15
C PRO A 88 -4.74 7.42 -0.31
N PRO A 89 -5.80 7.26 0.51
CA PRO A 89 -6.88 6.32 0.21
C PRO A 89 -7.58 6.68 -1.09
N CYS A 90 -7.79 5.65 -1.91
CA CYS A 90 -8.37 5.75 -3.23
C CYS A 90 -9.63 4.89 -3.36
N GLN A 91 -10.50 4.91 -2.36
CA GLN A 91 -11.70 4.08 -2.35
C GLN A 91 -12.64 4.36 -3.53
N SER A 92 -12.58 5.56 -4.11
CA SER A 92 -13.33 5.94 -5.32
C SER A 92 -12.68 5.44 -6.62
N PHE A 93 -11.40 5.07 -6.60
CA PHE A 93 -10.65 4.57 -7.77
C PHE A 93 -10.55 3.04 -7.78
N SER A 94 -10.93 2.36 -6.69
CA SER A 94 -10.92 0.90 -6.62
C SER A 94 -11.96 0.29 -7.56
N THR A 95 -11.60 -0.79 -8.24
CA THR A 95 -12.51 -1.60 -9.06
C THR A 95 -13.63 -2.26 -8.24
N VAL A 96 -13.46 -2.37 -6.93
CA VAL A 96 -14.41 -2.92 -5.97
C VAL A 96 -15.39 -1.86 -5.43
N GLY A 97 -15.09 -0.56 -5.58
CA GLY A 97 -15.91 0.56 -5.14
C GLY A 97 -16.89 1.06 -6.20
N LYS A 98 -17.85 1.90 -5.78
CA LYS A 98 -18.80 2.61 -6.67
C LYS A 98 -18.05 3.71 -7.43
N ARG A 99 -17.13 3.48 -8.32
CA ARG A 99 -16.40 4.41 -9.20
C ARG A 99 -17.03 5.83 -9.34
N GLN A 100 -17.38 6.45 -8.20
CA GLN A 100 -17.95 7.79 -8.14
C GLN A 100 -16.87 8.75 -7.65
N TYR A 101 -16.78 9.88 -8.32
CA TYR A 101 -15.88 10.99 -7.96
C TYR A 101 -16.39 11.65 -6.66
N ASP A 102 -15.98 11.15 -5.51
CA ASP A 102 -16.37 11.64 -4.18
C ASP A 102 -15.24 12.42 -3.48
N LYS A 103 -15.48 12.86 -2.24
CA LYS A 103 -14.51 13.59 -1.43
C LYS A 103 -13.17 12.82 -1.26
N ARG A 104 -13.19 11.49 -1.30
CA ARG A 104 -12.01 10.62 -1.13
C ARG A 104 -11.13 10.59 -2.38
N ALA A 105 -11.71 10.81 -3.56
CA ALA A 105 -10.96 11.02 -4.78
C ALA A 105 -10.07 12.28 -4.73
N LYS A 106 -10.29 13.16 -3.74
CA LYS A 106 -9.59 14.43 -3.57
C LYS A 106 -8.39 14.35 -2.59
N MET A 107 -8.12 13.20 -1.96
CA MET A 107 -7.03 13.07 -0.97
C MET A 107 -5.64 13.36 -1.57
N TYR A 108 -5.43 13.18 -2.87
CA TYR A 108 -4.20 13.65 -3.53
C TYR A 108 -4.03 15.18 -3.41
N ARG A 109 -5.11 15.96 -3.25
CA ARG A 109 -5.05 17.42 -3.04
C ARG A 109 -4.52 17.75 -1.66
N GLU A 110 -4.88 16.97 -0.64
CA GLU A 110 -4.32 17.10 0.70
C GLU A 110 -2.83 16.74 0.71
N TYR A 111 -2.46 15.65 0.04
CA TYR A 111 -1.07 15.29 -0.16
C TYR A 111 -0.29 16.43 -0.83
N ARG A 112 -0.82 16.99 -1.92
CA ARG A 112 -0.28 18.17 -2.61
C ARG A 112 -0.13 19.38 -1.69
N ARG A 113 -1.14 19.66 -0.85
CA ARG A 113 -1.13 20.76 0.10
C ARG A 113 -0.01 20.61 1.12
N ILE A 114 0.19 19.41 1.65
CA ILE A 114 1.31 19.12 2.56
C ILE A 114 2.66 19.27 1.84
N LEU A 115 2.77 18.82 0.60
CA LEU A 115 3.99 19.02 -0.20
C LEU A 115 4.32 20.51 -0.37
N SER A 116 3.31 21.38 -0.54
CA SER A 116 3.55 22.83 -0.68
C SER A 116 4.11 23.47 0.59
N PHE A 117 3.78 22.94 1.77
CA PHE A 117 4.31 23.42 3.05
C PHE A 117 5.71 22.87 3.35
N ILE A 118 5.87 21.55 3.18
CA ILE A 118 7.10 20.85 3.53
C ILE A 118 8.20 21.13 2.50
N GLN A 119 7.86 21.20 1.21
CA GLN A 119 8.80 21.36 0.10
C GLN A 119 9.93 20.33 0.13
N PRO A 120 9.64 19.01 0.23
CA PRO A 120 10.68 17.98 0.24
C PRO A 120 11.46 17.97 -1.08
N LYS A 121 12.66 17.40 -1.09
CA LYS A 121 13.45 17.21 -2.33
C LYS A 121 12.76 16.23 -3.27
N MET A 122 12.16 15.19 -2.71
CA MET A 122 11.44 14.15 -3.46
C MET A 122 10.15 13.75 -2.76
N PHE A 123 9.23 13.16 -3.50
CA PHE A 123 8.11 12.44 -2.93
C PHE A 123 7.87 11.09 -3.62
N VAL A 124 7.28 10.16 -2.87
CA VAL A 124 6.76 8.88 -3.36
C VAL A 124 5.26 8.83 -3.04
N PHE A 125 4.45 8.80 -4.07
CA PHE A 125 3.00 8.70 -3.98
C PHE A 125 2.57 7.34 -4.55
N GLU A 126 1.98 6.48 -3.72
CA GLU A 126 1.45 5.16 -4.12
C GLU A 126 -0.06 5.23 -4.27
N ASN A 127 -0.59 4.51 -5.28
CA ASN A 127 -2.02 4.37 -5.46
C ASN A 127 -2.40 3.10 -6.21
N VAL A 128 -3.71 2.81 -6.28
CA VAL A 128 -4.23 1.63 -6.98
C VAL A 128 -4.23 1.81 -8.50
N TYR A 129 -4.24 0.70 -9.25
CA TYR A 129 -4.33 0.67 -10.71
C TYR A 129 -5.45 1.56 -11.28
N GLY A 130 -6.58 1.65 -10.56
CA GLY A 130 -7.72 2.47 -10.94
C GLY A 130 -7.38 3.95 -11.22
N LEU A 131 -6.30 4.49 -10.63
CA LEU A 131 -5.82 5.85 -10.92
C LEU A 131 -5.47 6.05 -12.40
N LEU A 132 -5.00 5.03 -13.11
CA LEU A 132 -4.66 5.08 -14.53
C LEU A 132 -5.89 5.01 -15.44
N THR A 133 -6.95 4.30 -15.00
CA THR A 133 -8.10 3.96 -15.84
C THR A 133 -9.32 4.84 -15.59
N MET A 134 -9.36 5.53 -14.44
CA MET A 134 -10.48 6.40 -14.09
C MET A 134 -10.45 7.70 -14.90
N LYS A 135 -11.64 8.13 -15.28
CA LYS A 135 -11.85 9.39 -15.98
C LYS A 135 -12.35 10.47 -15.00
N ASN A 136 -11.92 11.70 -15.23
CA ASN A 136 -12.42 12.89 -14.55
C ASN A 136 -13.79 13.33 -15.12
N GLU A 137 -14.36 14.40 -14.56
CA GLU A 137 -15.66 14.96 -14.97
C GLU A 137 -15.70 15.36 -16.47
N GLN A 138 -14.55 15.65 -17.08
CA GLN A 138 -14.39 16.02 -18.48
C GLN A 138 -14.05 14.81 -19.37
N ASN A 139 -14.23 13.58 -18.87
CA ASN A 139 -13.92 12.32 -19.56
C ASN A 139 -12.43 12.08 -19.91
N GLY A 140 -11.52 12.89 -19.37
CA GLY A 140 -10.07 12.73 -19.47
C GLY A 140 -9.49 11.84 -18.36
N PRO A 141 -8.29 11.27 -18.56
CA PRO A 141 -7.65 10.42 -17.54
C PRO A 141 -7.28 11.23 -16.29
N ILE A 142 -7.73 10.77 -15.10
CA ILE A 142 -7.50 11.50 -13.84
C ILE A 142 -6.01 11.59 -13.47
N ILE A 143 -5.20 10.62 -13.87
CA ILE A 143 -3.76 10.64 -13.65
C ILE A 143 -3.08 11.90 -14.22
N ARG A 144 -3.60 12.43 -15.34
CA ARG A 144 -3.11 13.70 -15.91
C ARG A 144 -3.30 14.84 -14.92
N ASN A 145 -4.51 15.00 -14.37
CA ASN A 145 -4.81 16.05 -13.39
C ASN A 145 -3.94 15.92 -12.14
N VAL A 146 -3.72 14.68 -11.67
CA VAL A 146 -2.86 14.42 -10.51
C VAL A 146 -1.41 14.83 -10.80
N LYS A 147 -0.85 14.44 -11.94
CA LYS A 147 0.50 14.84 -12.37
C LYS A 147 0.63 16.36 -12.52
N GLU A 148 -0.28 16.99 -13.23
CA GLU A 148 -0.30 18.44 -13.42
C GLU A 148 -0.38 19.18 -12.08
N SER A 149 -1.16 18.66 -11.13
CA SER A 149 -1.29 19.25 -9.81
C SER A 149 -0.01 19.21 -8.99
N PHE A 150 0.85 18.20 -9.17
CA PHE A 150 2.16 18.12 -8.54
C PHE A 150 3.24 18.89 -9.32
N ASN A 151 3.07 18.96 -10.63
CA ASN A 151 4.00 19.68 -11.51
C ASN A 151 4.00 21.21 -11.26
N ASP A 152 2.86 21.73 -10.84
CA ASP A 152 2.66 23.16 -10.56
C ASP A 152 2.04 23.34 -9.16
N LEU A 153 2.81 23.95 -8.26
CA LEU A 153 2.38 24.35 -6.94
C LEU A 153 2.24 25.86 -6.77
N SER A 154 2.27 26.64 -7.86
CA SER A 154 2.19 28.12 -7.83
C SER A 154 0.94 28.66 -7.13
N SER A 155 -0.16 27.88 -7.14
CA SER A 155 -1.37 28.22 -6.35
C SER A 155 -1.18 28.28 -4.83
N PHE A 156 -0.03 27.82 -4.33
CA PHE A 156 0.39 27.90 -2.92
C PHE A 156 1.55 28.90 -2.71
N GLY A 157 1.64 29.94 -3.52
CA GLY A 157 2.66 30.96 -3.42
C GLY A 157 3.98 30.58 -4.11
N GLU A 158 5.12 30.75 -3.43
CA GLU A 158 6.45 30.48 -3.99
C GLU A 158 6.87 29.00 -3.96
N ALA A 159 5.93 28.08 -3.78
CA ALA A 159 6.22 26.66 -3.70
C ALA A 159 6.67 26.12 -5.07
N SER A 160 7.84 25.48 -5.10
CA SER A 160 8.36 24.82 -6.32
C SER A 160 7.53 23.59 -6.66
N GLY A 161 7.21 23.43 -7.95
CA GLY A 161 6.60 22.20 -8.46
C GLY A 161 7.64 21.07 -8.62
N TYR A 162 7.16 19.91 -9.06
CA TYR A 162 7.92 18.67 -9.18
C TYR A 162 7.90 18.14 -10.63
N ASP A 163 9.02 17.57 -11.08
CA ASP A 163 9.04 16.68 -12.23
C ASP A 163 8.53 15.32 -11.80
N VAL A 164 7.47 14.83 -12.44
CA VAL A 164 6.71 13.65 -11.98
C VAL A 164 6.87 12.47 -12.93
N TYR A 165 7.50 11.42 -12.46
CA TYR A 165 7.68 10.13 -13.12
C TYR A 165 6.61 9.15 -12.64
N THR A 166 6.13 8.29 -13.54
CA THR A 166 5.03 7.35 -13.21
C THR A 166 5.32 5.98 -13.77
N LYS A 167 5.18 4.94 -12.93
CA LYS A 167 5.24 3.53 -13.35
C LYS A 167 4.14 2.73 -12.64
N LEU A 168 3.53 1.80 -13.37
CA LEU A 168 2.76 0.71 -12.79
C LEU A 168 3.73 -0.38 -12.38
N ILE A 169 3.65 -0.83 -11.14
CA ILE A 169 4.52 -1.85 -10.55
C ILE A 169 3.63 -2.96 -9.98
N ASN A 170 4.00 -4.21 -10.26
CA ASN A 170 3.37 -5.37 -9.63
C ASN A 170 4.29 -5.93 -8.54
N ALA A 171 3.76 -6.11 -7.34
CA ALA A 171 4.54 -6.58 -6.19
C ALA A 171 5.15 -7.98 -6.42
N LYS A 172 4.50 -8.85 -7.22
CA LYS A 172 5.01 -10.19 -7.54
C LYS A 172 6.36 -10.14 -8.27
N ASP A 173 6.60 -9.09 -9.06
CA ASP A 173 7.82 -8.92 -9.85
C ASP A 173 9.02 -8.50 -8.97
N PHE A 174 8.76 -8.24 -7.68
CA PHE A 174 9.72 -7.86 -6.65
C PHE A 174 9.78 -8.84 -5.46
N GLY A 175 9.39 -10.09 -5.66
CA GLY A 175 9.50 -11.15 -4.66
C GLY A 175 8.38 -11.18 -3.61
N VAL A 176 7.25 -10.53 -3.85
CA VAL A 176 6.07 -10.62 -3.00
C VAL A 176 5.10 -11.66 -3.60
N PRO A 177 4.66 -12.69 -2.87
CA PRO A 177 3.75 -13.72 -3.38
C PRO A 177 2.29 -13.21 -3.51
N GLN A 178 2.13 -12.07 -4.15
CA GLN A 178 0.84 -11.42 -4.36
C GLN A 178 0.81 -10.69 -5.70
N ASN A 179 -0.17 -10.99 -6.52
CA ASN A 179 -0.49 -10.19 -7.72
C ASN A 179 -1.14 -8.86 -7.27
N ARG A 180 -0.29 -7.85 -7.02
CA ARG A 180 -0.70 -6.54 -6.50
C ARG A 180 -0.11 -5.43 -7.34
N GLU A 181 -0.92 -4.90 -8.25
CA GLU A 181 -0.56 -3.78 -9.09
C GLU A 181 -0.77 -2.44 -8.35
N ARG A 182 0.25 -1.59 -8.36
CA ARG A 182 0.21 -0.24 -7.80
C ARG A 182 0.87 0.76 -8.72
N VAL A 183 0.28 1.93 -8.79
CA VAL A 183 0.82 3.07 -9.52
C VAL A 183 1.69 3.87 -8.58
N PHE A 184 2.95 4.05 -8.95
CA PHE A 184 3.87 4.92 -8.23
C PHE A 184 4.10 6.21 -9.02
N LEU A 185 3.96 7.35 -8.33
CA LEU A 185 4.41 8.63 -8.82
C LEU A 185 5.60 9.08 -7.96
N ILE A 186 6.72 9.33 -8.63
CA ILE A 186 7.92 9.88 -8.01
C ILE A 186 8.07 11.32 -8.47
N GLY A 187 8.09 12.24 -7.52
CA GLY A 187 8.32 13.66 -7.81
C GLY A 187 9.70 14.11 -7.37
N ILE A 188 10.42 14.81 -8.23
CA ILE A 188 11.69 15.46 -7.95
C ILE A 188 11.49 16.96 -8.06
N ARG A 189 11.84 17.72 -7.01
CA ARG A 189 11.58 19.17 -6.98
C ARG A 189 12.42 19.91 -8.02
N LYS A 190 11.78 20.73 -8.82
CA LYS A 190 12.36 21.36 -10.00
C LYS A 190 13.54 22.30 -9.74
N ASP A 191 13.57 22.96 -8.58
CA ASP A 191 14.65 23.90 -8.22
C ASP A 191 15.98 23.21 -7.88
N LEU A 192 15.99 21.90 -7.71
CA LEU A 192 17.20 21.14 -7.36
C LEU A 192 18.19 21.04 -8.52
N LYS A 193 17.79 21.32 -9.76
CA LYS A 193 18.63 21.25 -10.98
C LYS A 193 19.47 19.98 -11.08
N ILE A 194 18.84 18.83 -10.72
CA ILE A 194 19.50 17.52 -10.75
C ILE A 194 19.75 17.13 -12.22
N LYS A 195 20.97 16.70 -12.54
CA LYS A 195 21.42 16.35 -13.90
C LYS A 195 21.27 14.85 -14.23
N PHE A 196 20.39 14.10 -13.55
CA PHE A 196 20.13 12.71 -13.90
C PHE A 196 18.65 12.49 -14.18
N GLU A 197 18.36 11.58 -15.08
CA GLU A 197 17.01 11.11 -15.34
C GLU A 197 16.65 10.02 -14.32
N TRP A 198 15.48 10.15 -13.69
CA TRP A 198 15.00 9.13 -12.74
C TRP A 198 14.63 7.85 -13.49
N THR A 199 15.14 6.73 -13.02
CA THR A 199 14.74 5.40 -13.47
C THR A 199 14.11 4.62 -12.32
N PHE A 200 13.02 3.89 -12.62
CA PHE A 200 12.43 2.98 -11.65
C PHE A 200 13.31 1.73 -11.51
N PRO A 201 13.28 1.05 -10.34
CA PRO A 201 14.00 -0.18 -10.15
C PRO A 201 13.57 -1.24 -11.17
N GLU A 202 14.52 -2.08 -11.57
CA GLU A 202 14.27 -3.25 -12.40
C GLU A 202 13.60 -4.36 -11.58
N GLU A 203 12.78 -5.17 -12.24
CA GLU A 203 12.09 -6.30 -11.65
C GLU A 203 13.10 -7.40 -11.27
N THR A 204 12.94 -7.97 -10.08
CA THR A 204 13.93 -8.89 -9.49
C THR A 204 13.55 -10.37 -9.60
N THR A 205 12.28 -10.68 -9.91
CA THR A 205 11.74 -12.06 -9.88
C THR A 205 11.01 -12.50 -11.14
N LEU A 206 11.24 -11.85 -12.28
CA LEU A 206 10.56 -12.12 -13.57
C LEU A 206 10.53 -13.61 -14.01
N ASN A 207 11.50 -14.41 -13.60
CA ASN A 207 11.60 -15.83 -13.96
C ASN A 207 11.62 -16.77 -12.74
N ASN A 208 11.37 -16.24 -11.55
CA ASN A 208 11.40 -17.00 -10.29
C ASN A 208 10.40 -16.40 -9.30
N GLU A 209 9.13 -16.36 -9.69
CA GLU A 209 8.05 -15.84 -8.86
C GLU A 209 7.88 -16.69 -7.59
N ILE A 210 7.75 -16.03 -6.45
CA ILE A 210 7.40 -16.68 -5.18
C ILE A 210 5.89 -16.93 -5.17
N THR A 211 5.49 -18.19 -5.05
CA THR A 211 4.08 -18.57 -5.05
C THR A 211 3.47 -18.43 -3.65
N LEU A 212 2.13 -18.42 -3.58
CA LEU A 212 1.43 -18.47 -2.30
C LEU A 212 1.80 -19.74 -1.50
N ARG A 213 2.00 -20.87 -2.17
CA ARG A 213 2.45 -22.13 -1.54
C ARG A 213 3.82 -21.98 -0.89
N ASP A 214 4.76 -21.30 -1.58
CA ASP A 214 6.09 -21.01 -1.02
C ASP A 214 6.02 -20.12 0.22
N ALA A 215 4.99 -19.28 0.31
CA ALA A 215 4.84 -18.34 1.41
C ALA A 215 4.19 -18.92 2.67
N ILE A 216 3.22 -19.85 2.53
CA ILE A 216 2.35 -20.26 3.65
C ILE A 216 2.28 -21.76 3.91
N SER A 217 3.07 -22.59 3.20
CA SER A 217 2.96 -24.06 3.36
C SER A 217 3.48 -24.62 4.68
N ASP A 218 4.10 -23.80 5.52
CA ASP A 218 4.48 -24.13 6.91
C ASP A 218 3.39 -23.78 7.93
N LEU A 219 2.31 -23.12 7.52
CA LEU A 219 1.19 -22.78 8.38
C LEU A 219 0.18 -23.92 8.47
N PRO A 220 -0.47 -24.12 9.65
CA PRO A 220 -1.54 -25.11 9.79
C PRO A 220 -2.81 -24.68 9.03
N ILE A 221 -3.47 -25.66 8.43
CA ILE A 221 -4.80 -25.46 7.85
C ILE A 221 -5.79 -25.16 8.97
N LEU A 222 -6.63 -24.12 8.77
CA LEU A 222 -7.70 -23.74 9.69
C LEU A 222 -9.05 -24.24 9.19
N GLY A 223 -9.83 -24.80 10.11
CA GLY A 223 -11.27 -24.98 9.94
C GLY A 223 -12.03 -23.65 10.05
N ASN A 224 -13.38 -23.72 10.04
CA ASN A 224 -14.20 -22.52 10.26
C ASN A 224 -14.17 -22.11 11.74
N ASN A 225 -13.96 -20.82 12.03
CA ASN A 225 -13.88 -20.29 13.39
C ASN A 225 -12.80 -20.97 14.25
N GLU A 226 -11.65 -21.27 13.67
CA GLU A 226 -10.56 -21.95 14.32
C GLU A 226 -9.34 -21.02 14.45
N GLN A 227 -8.59 -21.19 15.54
CA GLN A 227 -7.30 -20.54 15.79
C GLN A 227 -6.24 -21.59 16.05
N LYS A 228 -5.05 -21.40 15.47
CA LYS A 228 -3.86 -22.24 15.76
C LYS A 228 -2.65 -21.33 15.95
N ASN A 229 -1.86 -21.63 16.96
CA ASN A 229 -0.72 -20.80 17.36
C ASN A 229 0.64 -21.46 17.08
N ASN A 230 0.66 -22.64 16.49
CA ASN A 230 1.91 -23.36 16.22
C ASN A 230 2.09 -23.61 14.73
N TYR A 231 3.32 -23.47 14.25
CA TYR A 231 3.71 -23.94 12.93
C TYR A 231 3.61 -25.46 12.84
N ILE A 232 3.36 -26.00 11.65
CA ILE A 232 3.29 -27.46 11.44
C ILE A 232 4.66 -28.08 11.16
N CYS A 233 5.65 -27.27 10.77
CA CYS A 233 7.00 -27.73 10.43
C CYS A 233 7.99 -26.55 10.47
N GLU A 234 9.28 -26.87 10.32
CA GLU A 234 10.30 -25.86 10.02
C GLU A 234 10.05 -25.20 8.66
N PRO A 235 10.57 -23.97 8.44
CA PRO A 235 10.46 -23.29 7.15
C PRO A 235 10.95 -24.18 5.99
N ARG A 236 10.14 -24.29 4.96
CA ARG A 236 10.43 -25.10 3.75
C ARG A 236 11.08 -24.30 2.64
N THR A 237 10.98 -22.98 2.71
CA THR A 237 11.51 -22.05 1.72
C THR A 237 12.28 -20.91 2.39
N GLU A 238 13.17 -20.26 1.63
CA GLU A 238 13.88 -19.06 2.10
C GLU A 238 12.92 -17.94 2.45
N TYR A 239 11.80 -17.82 1.74
CA TYR A 239 10.77 -16.81 2.00
C TYR A 239 10.11 -17.03 3.36
N GLN A 240 9.73 -18.29 3.70
CA GLN A 240 9.20 -18.63 5.02
C GLN A 240 10.23 -18.36 6.12
N ALA A 241 11.48 -18.76 5.89
CA ALA A 241 12.56 -18.51 6.86
C ALA A 241 12.80 -17.02 7.10
N LEU A 242 12.77 -16.19 6.03
CA LEU A 242 12.88 -14.73 6.12
C LEU A 242 11.76 -14.12 6.96
N LEU A 243 10.49 -14.47 6.66
CA LEU A 243 9.33 -13.89 7.33
C LEU A 243 9.16 -14.39 8.78
N ARG A 244 9.42 -15.67 9.00
CA ARG A 244 9.32 -16.29 10.33
C ARG A 244 10.43 -15.80 11.27
N GLY A 245 11.64 -15.60 10.75
CA GLY A 245 12.78 -15.21 11.57
C GLY A 245 13.01 -16.18 12.74
N ASN A 246 12.99 -15.66 13.97
CA ASN A 246 13.14 -16.45 15.19
C ASN A 246 11.79 -16.75 15.89
N GLN A 247 10.64 -16.47 15.25
CA GLN A 247 9.33 -16.72 15.86
C GLN A 247 9.03 -18.21 15.93
N THR A 248 8.61 -18.68 17.11
CA THR A 248 8.21 -20.04 17.37
C THR A 248 6.70 -20.22 17.39
N GLU A 249 5.96 -19.12 17.57
CA GLU A 249 4.51 -19.09 17.66
C GLU A 249 3.89 -18.27 16.54
N LEU A 250 2.70 -18.67 16.12
CA LEU A 250 1.87 -17.92 15.17
C LEU A 250 1.00 -16.92 15.91
N LEU A 251 1.04 -15.67 15.46
CA LEU A 251 0.16 -14.61 15.92
C LEU A 251 -0.95 -14.37 14.89
N ASN A 252 -2.18 -14.13 15.38
CA ASN A 252 -3.34 -13.80 14.54
C ASN A 252 -3.70 -14.84 13.47
N HIS A 253 -3.23 -16.09 13.60
CA HIS A 253 -3.62 -17.17 12.69
C HIS A 253 -4.98 -17.74 13.11
N VAL A 254 -6.03 -17.04 12.74
CA VAL A 254 -7.42 -17.31 13.11
C VAL A 254 -8.33 -17.15 11.88
N SER A 255 -9.23 -18.13 11.68
CA SER A 255 -10.26 -18.04 10.65
C SER A 255 -11.52 -17.37 11.20
N ARG A 256 -12.22 -16.64 10.33
CA ARG A 256 -13.53 -16.07 10.67
C ARG A 256 -14.59 -17.17 10.73
N ASN A 257 -15.68 -16.89 11.44
CA ASN A 257 -16.89 -17.71 11.38
C ASN A 257 -17.66 -17.37 10.10
N HIS A 258 -17.61 -18.26 9.12
CA HIS A 258 -18.34 -18.13 7.86
C HIS A 258 -19.60 -18.96 7.89
N GLY A 259 -20.73 -18.38 7.43
CA GLY A 259 -21.99 -19.10 7.27
C GLY A 259 -21.89 -20.23 6.24
N GLU A 260 -22.78 -21.20 6.31
CA GLU A 260 -22.77 -22.43 5.48
C GLU A 260 -22.70 -22.14 3.97
N ARG A 261 -23.41 -21.12 3.49
CA ARG A 261 -23.38 -20.72 2.08
C ARG A 261 -21.94 -20.40 1.62
N LEU A 262 -21.21 -19.58 2.36
CA LEU A 262 -19.85 -19.20 1.99
C LEU A 262 -18.87 -20.38 2.12
N GLN A 263 -19.06 -21.24 3.12
CA GLN A 263 -18.28 -22.48 3.24
C GLN A 263 -18.48 -23.41 2.05
N LYS A 264 -19.72 -23.58 1.55
CA LYS A 264 -20.02 -24.38 0.35
C LYS A 264 -19.30 -23.80 -0.87
N ILE A 265 -19.34 -22.47 -1.06
CA ILE A 265 -18.63 -21.77 -2.15
C ILE A 265 -17.12 -22.02 -2.06
N MET A 266 -16.50 -21.83 -0.87
CA MET A 266 -15.07 -22.04 -0.68
C MET A 266 -14.64 -23.48 -0.97
N ARG A 267 -15.46 -24.48 -0.62
CA ARG A 267 -15.17 -25.90 -0.90
C ARG A 267 -15.29 -26.26 -2.38
N ALA A 268 -16.15 -25.55 -3.12
CA ALA A 268 -16.35 -25.78 -4.55
C ALA A 268 -15.26 -25.16 -5.42
N LEU A 269 -14.52 -24.16 -4.90
CA LEU A 269 -13.44 -23.49 -5.62
C LEU A 269 -12.19 -24.36 -5.69
N GLY A 270 -11.69 -24.59 -6.89
CA GLY A 270 -10.35 -25.12 -7.13
C GLY A 270 -9.28 -24.03 -7.20
N GLU A 271 -8.02 -24.44 -7.33
CA GLU A 271 -6.89 -23.53 -7.54
C GLU A 271 -7.08 -22.68 -8.81
N GLY A 272 -6.86 -21.37 -8.72
CA GLY A 272 -7.02 -20.43 -9.84
C GLY A 272 -8.46 -20.08 -10.20
N GLN A 273 -9.45 -20.67 -9.52
CA GLN A 273 -10.86 -20.39 -9.75
C GLN A 273 -11.36 -19.22 -8.88
N GLY A 274 -12.44 -18.59 -9.34
CA GLY A 274 -13.06 -17.46 -8.67
C GLY A 274 -14.57 -17.36 -8.89
N LYS A 275 -15.12 -16.19 -8.69
CA LYS A 275 -16.54 -15.89 -8.81
C LYS A 275 -17.17 -16.41 -10.12
N ASN A 276 -16.50 -16.17 -11.25
CA ASN A 276 -17.04 -16.55 -12.56
C ASN A 276 -17.17 -18.07 -12.73
N ASP A 277 -16.26 -18.83 -12.10
CA ASP A 277 -16.29 -20.28 -12.13
C ASP A 277 -17.43 -20.82 -11.28
N ILE A 278 -17.65 -20.25 -10.08
CA ILE A 278 -18.82 -20.57 -9.25
C ILE A 278 -20.12 -20.29 -10.01
N ASN A 279 -20.24 -19.13 -10.63
CA ASN A 279 -21.47 -18.77 -11.37
C ASN A 279 -21.70 -19.72 -12.54
N ARG A 280 -20.64 -20.12 -13.26
CA ARG A 280 -20.73 -21.13 -14.32
C ARG A 280 -21.20 -22.48 -13.76
N MET A 281 -20.63 -22.94 -12.64
CA MET A 281 -21.06 -24.19 -11.99
C MET A 281 -22.54 -24.17 -11.56
N VAL A 282 -23.03 -23.00 -11.15
CA VAL A 282 -24.46 -22.81 -10.84
C VAL A 282 -25.33 -22.84 -12.13
N GLU A 283 -24.88 -22.17 -13.19
CA GLU A 283 -25.54 -22.15 -14.51
C GLU A 283 -25.61 -23.54 -15.14
N ASP A 284 -24.55 -24.34 -14.99
CA ASP A 284 -24.44 -25.72 -15.45
C ASP A 284 -25.22 -26.72 -14.54
N GLY A 285 -25.82 -26.27 -13.45
CA GLY A 285 -26.56 -27.10 -12.50
C GLY A 285 -25.70 -27.99 -11.59
N ILE A 286 -24.39 -27.72 -11.50
CA ILE A 286 -23.44 -28.45 -10.63
C ILE A 286 -23.59 -27.98 -9.18
N LEU A 287 -23.87 -26.69 -8.99
CA LEU A 287 -24.11 -26.08 -7.67
C LEU A 287 -25.52 -25.51 -7.56
N ASP A 288 -26.01 -25.42 -6.33
CA ASP A 288 -27.29 -24.85 -5.99
C ASP A 288 -27.41 -23.37 -6.44
N LYS A 289 -28.59 -22.95 -6.89
CA LYS A 289 -28.86 -21.59 -7.38
C LYS A 289 -28.61 -20.50 -6.34
N ASP A 290 -28.75 -20.81 -5.05
CA ASP A 290 -28.51 -19.91 -3.94
C ASP A 290 -27.01 -19.56 -3.77
N LEU A 291 -26.10 -20.33 -4.40
CA LEU A 291 -24.66 -20.08 -4.39
C LEU A 291 -24.20 -19.08 -5.46
N TYR A 292 -25.08 -18.65 -6.37
CA TYR A 292 -24.76 -17.66 -7.40
C TYR A 292 -24.24 -16.34 -6.78
N LEU A 293 -23.11 -15.86 -7.26
CA LEU A 293 -22.42 -14.67 -6.73
C LEU A 293 -22.78 -13.42 -7.57
N THR A 294 -23.56 -12.51 -6.99
CA THR A 294 -23.87 -11.21 -7.59
C THR A 294 -22.70 -10.23 -7.47
N SER A 295 -22.82 -9.04 -8.08
CA SER A 295 -21.80 -7.98 -8.00
C SER A 295 -21.58 -7.55 -6.54
N GLY A 296 -20.36 -7.69 -6.03
CA GLY A 296 -19.95 -7.34 -4.65
C GLY A 296 -19.11 -8.40 -3.95
N TYR A 297 -19.02 -9.60 -4.50
CA TYR A 297 -18.09 -10.65 -4.08
C TYR A 297 -16.96 -10.75 -5.12
N ASN A 298 -15.85 -10.13 -4.87
CA ASN A 298 -14.58 -10.36 -5.58
C ASN A 298 -13.56 -10.91 -4.61
#